data_fbc212f8c0b985c4c0e08f79060deecf
#
_entry.id   fbc212f8c0b985c4c0e08f79060deecf
#
_cell.length_a   1.000
_cell.length_b   1.000
_cell.length_c   1.000
_cell.angle_alpha   90.00
_cell.angle_beta   90.00
_cell.angle_gamma   90.00
#
_symmetry.space_group_name_H-M   'P 1'
#
loop_
_entity.id
_entity.type
_entity.pdbx_description
1 polymer ?
#
loop_
_entity_poly.entity_id
_entity_poly.type
_entity_poly.pdbx_seq_one_letter_code
_entity_poly.pdbx_strand_id
1 'polypeptide(L)'
;MHKPVLGMVKANKSLGKGHRFRNITINSSSLEWHDVESYVTNEKIGSFSITSSNKYKKYDPENYDLAVMMDCSQCPIHEDRRDLFNYYVDIHSKTLRENGVEPSLLMTWAYKNVPEMIDGLSAAYTTAGNRNEAMVFPVGIAFQMAEKEISDIDLYTKDKR
;
A
#
# COMPACT_ATOMS: atom_id res chain seq x y z
N MET A 1 -2.29 -8.32 -3.90
CA MET A 1 -1.85 -7.97 -2.53
C MET A 1 -2.76 -8.52 -1.42
N HIS A 2 -4.07 -8.41 -1.49
CA HIS A 2 -4.99 -8.81 -0.41
C HIS A 2 -4.84 -10.28 0.05
N LYS A 3 -4.71 -11.25 -0.87
CA LYS A 3 -4.66 -12.69 -0.51
C LYS A 3 -3.43 -13.08 0.34
N PRO A 4 -2.20 -12.66 0.00
CA PRO A 4 -1.02 -12.96 0.82
C PRO A 4 -1.11 -12.35 2.23
N VAL A 5 -1.46 -11.07 2.34
CA VAL A 5 -1.58 -10.38 3.65
C VAL A 5 -2.63 -11.06 4.52
N LEU A 6 -3.80 -11.37 3.96
CA LEU A 6 -4.84 -12.09 4.69
C LEU A 6 -4.38 -13.50 5.10
N GLY A 7 -3.60 -14.17 4.25
CA GLY A 7 -2.98 -15.46 4.57
C GLY A 7 -2.04 -15.37 5.76
N MET A 8 -1.15 -14.38 5.79
CA MET A 8 -0.21 -14.14 6.89
C MET A 8 -0.93 -13.82 8.21
N VAL A 9 -1.93 -12.94 8.17
CA VAL A 9 -2.72 -12.60 9.35
C VAL A 9 -3.49 -13.80 9.88
N LYS A 10 -4.08 -14.64 9.01
CA LYS A 10 -4.75 -15.88 9.41
C LYS A 10 -3.79 -16.93 9.96
N ALA A 11 -2.58 -17.01 9.44
CA ALA A 11 -1.54 -17.93 9.93
C ALA A 11 -1.07 -17.54 11.34
N ASN A 12 -1.08 -16.26 11.68
CA ASN A 12 -0.78 -15.80 13.02
C ASN A 12 -2.05 -15.86 13.90
N LYS A 13 -2.18 -16.94 14.66
CA LYS A 13 -3.35 -17.20 15.52
C LYS A 13 -3.62 -16.09 16.55
N SER A 14 -2.61 -15.32 16.94
CA SER A 14 -2.75 -14.20 17.89
C SER A 14 -3.29 -12.93 17.24
N LEU A 15 -3.00 -12.73 15.96
CA LEU A 15 -3.42 -11.54 15.20
C LEU A 15 -4.68 -11.78 14.35
N GLY A 16 -5.05 -13.04 14.11
CA GLY A 16 -6.08 -13.40 13.12
C GLY A 16 -7.52 -13.17 13.52
N LYS A 17 -7.82 -12.84 14.78
CA LYS A 17 -9.19 -12.63 15.24
C LYS A 17 -9.53 -11.15 15.27
N GLY A 18 -10.60 -10.77 14.57
CA GLY A 18 -11.17 -9.43 14.65
C GLY A 18 -10.66 -8.43 13.59
N HIS A 19 -9.66 -8.77 12.77
CA HIS A 19 -9.17 -7.88 11.73
C HIS A 19 -9.99 -8.00 10.44
N ARG A 20 -10.41 -6.86 9.91
CA ARG A 20 -11.10 -6.75 8.63
C ARG A 20 -10.22 -6.00 7.65
N PHE A 21 -10.07 -6.55 6.46
CA PHE A 21 -9.28 -5.96 5.39
C PHE A 21 -10.19 -5.60 4.21
N ARG A 22 -10.01 -4.39 3.73
CA ARG A 22 -10.60 -3.91 2.50
C ARG A 22 -9.50 -3.52 1.54
N ASN A 23 -9.78 -3.68 0.28
CA ASN A 23 -8.83 -3.33 -0.76
C ASN A 23 -9.53 -2.43 -1.77
N ILE A 24 -8.98 -1.24 -1.97
CA ILE A 24 -9.42 -0.29 -2.98
C ILE A 24 -8.23 -0.13 -3.92
N THR A 25 -8.34 -0.70 -5.11
CA THR A 25 -7.25 -0.68 -6.08
C THR A 25 -7.76 -0.31 -7.46
N ILE A 26 -7.02 0.56 -8.10
CA ILE A 26 -7.15 0.84 -9.53
C ILE A 26 -5.88 0.28 -10.16
N ASN A 27 -6.03 -0.56 -11.18
CA ASN A 27 -4.88 -1.20 -11.80
C ASN A 27 -3.94 -0.16 -12.43
N SER A 28 -2.64 -0.26 -12.15
CA SER A 28 -1.61 0.67 -12.63
C SER A 28 -1.80 2.13 -12.21
N SER A 29 -2.54 2.39 -11.14
CA SER A 29 -2.74 3.75 -10.64
C SER A 29 -1.58 4.26 -9.80
N SER A 30 -1.52 5.57 -9.68
CA SER A 30 -0.81 6.30 -8.63
C SER A 30 -1.80 6.86 -7.60
N LEU A 31 -1.30 7.41 -6.51
CA LEU A 31 -2.14 8.00 -5.44
C LEU A 31 -3.06 9.11 -5.96
N GLU A 32 -2.66 9.85 -6.99
CA GLU A 32 -3.45 10.92 -7.61
C GLU A 32 -4.80 10.47 -8.18
N TRP A 33 -4.96 9.17 -8.45
CA TRP A 33 -6.18 8.61 -9.04
C TRP A 33 -7.21 8.20 -8.00
N HIS A 34 -6.85 8.26 -6.72
CA HIS A 34 -7.69 7.83 -5.62
C HIS A 34 -8.41 9.01 -4.97
N ASP A 35 -9.73 8.96 -4.94
CA ASP A 35 -10.58 9.88 -4.19
C ASP A 35 -10.75 9.37 -2.76
N VAL A 36 -9.71 9.57 -1.95
CA VAL A 36 -9.65 9.06 -0.57
C VAL A 36 -10.75 9.70 0.30
N GLU A 37 -11.11 10.96 0.04
CA GLU A 37 -12.20 11.61 0.76
C GLU A 37 -13.52 10.86 0.56
N SER A 38 -13.87 10.54 -0.68
CA SER A 38 -15.06 9.76 -0.97
C SER A 38 -15.03 8.36 -0.33
N TYR A 39 -13.86 7.74 -0.20
CA TYR A 39 -13.75 6.41 0.39
C TYR A 39 -14.07 6.39 1.89
N VAL A 40 -13.83 7.47 2.60
CA VAL A 40 -14.05 7.57 4.05
C VAL A 40 -15.30 8.34 4.43
N THR A 41 -15.84 9.20 3.55
CA THR A 41 -17.01 10.04 3.85
C THR A 41 -18.29 9.60 3.15
N ASN A 42 -18.21 8.90 2.01
CA ASN A 42 -19.37 8.59 1.19
C ASN A 42 -19.91 7.20 1.48
N GLU A 43 -20.97 7.13 2.26
CA GLU A 43 -21.67 5.89 2.61
C GLU A 43 -22.14 5.07 1.40
N LYS A 44 -22.35 5.71 0.23
CA LYS A 44 -22.81 5.03 -0.98
C LYS A 44 -21.69 4.30 -1.73
N ILE A 45 -20.45 4.73 -1.59
CA ILE A 45 -19.32 4.10 -2.28
C ILE A 45 -19.05 2.71 -1.69
N GLY A 46 -19.07 2.57 -0.39
CA GLY A 46 -18.87 1.30 0.29
C GLY A 46 -17.60 0.58 -0.16
N SER A 47 -17.15 -0.36 0.62
CA SER A 47 -16.01 -1.20 0.26
C SER A 47 -16.48 -2.52 -0.37
N PHE A 48 -15.63 -3.12 -1.18
CA PHE A 48 -15.88 -4.45 -1.72
C PHE A 48 -14.64 -5.33 -1.59
N SER A 49 -14.84 -6.64 -1.60
CA SER A 49 -13.76 -7.59 -1.77
C SER A 49 -14.07 -8.58 -2.88
N ILE A 50 -13.02 -9.13 -3.46
CA ILE A 50 -13.13 -10.23 -4.42
C ILE A 50 -12.93 -11.54 -3.61
N THR A 51 -13.94 -12.40 -3.63
CA THR A 51 -13.86 -13.71 -2.98
C THR A 51 -12.90 -14.63 -3.71
N SER A 52 -12.54 -15.77 -3.09
CA SER A 52 -11.72 -16.81 -3.73
C SER A 52 -12.34 -17.39 -5.00
N SER A 53 -13.65 -17.25 -5.19
CA SER A 53 -14.39 -17.65 -6.40
C SER A 53 -14.56 -16.51 -7.41
N ASN A 54 -13.76 -15.44 -7.31
CA ASN A 54 -13.79 -14.24 -8.15
C ASN A 54 -15.15 -13.50 -8.17
N LYS A 55 -15.93 -13.65 -7.12
CA LYS A 55 -17.19 -12.91 -6.96
C LYS A 55 -16.96 -11.65 -6.13
N TYR A 56 -17.61 -10.57 -6.53
CA TYR A 56 -17.67 -9.35 -5.74
C TYR A 56 -18.55 -9.55 -4.51
N LYS A 57 -18.04 -9.18 -3.35
CA LYS A 57 -18.82 -9.02 -2.13
C LYS A 57 -18.75 -7.57 -1.71
N LYS A 58 -19.90 -6.89 -1.76
CA LYS A 58 -20.04 -5.52 -1.27
C LYS A 58 -20.16 -5.57 0.27
N TYR A 59 -19.63 -4.57 0.91
CA TYR A 59 -19.75 -4.36 2.36
C TYR A 59 -20.40 -3.03 2.62
N ASP A 60 -21.13 -2.94 3.70
CA ASP A 60 -21.63 -1.67 4.19
C ASP A 60 -20.47 -0.73 4.54
N PRO A 61 -20.69 0.58 4.53
CA PRO A 61 -19.71 1.55 5.00
C PRO A 61 -19.25 1.17 6.41
N GLU A 62 -17.96 1.10 6.60
CA GLU A 62 -17.36 0.77 7.89
C GLU A 62 -16.31 1.82 8.21
N ASN A 63 -16.16 2.14 9.48
CA ASN A 63 -15.02 2.90 9.94
C ASN A 63 -13.76 2.05 9.82
N TYR A 64 -12.71 2.65 9.33
CA TYR A 64 -11.38 2.04 9.25
C TYR A 64 -10.51 2.62 10.37
N ASP A 65 -9.68 1.78 10.97
CA ASP A 65 -8.70 2.23 11.96
C ASP A 65 -7.41 2.68 11.26
N LEU A 66 -7.07 2.02 10.15
CA LEU A 66 -5.82 2.21 9.43
C LEU A 66 -6.04 2.15 7.91
N ALA A 67 -5.45 3.10 7.20
CA ALA A 67 -5.34 3.07 5.75
C ALA A 67 -3.89 2.87 5.33
N VAL A 68 -3.65 1.87 4.48
CA VAL A 68 -2.33 1.59 3.93
C VAL A 68 -2.30 2.08 2.48
N MET A 69 -1.57 3.13 2.24
CA MET A 69 -1.41 3.74 0.91
C MET A 69 -0.14 3.23 0.23
N MET A 70 -0.21 3.01 -1.07
CA MET A 70 0.92 2.63 -1.91
C MET A 70 0.80 3.34 -3.25
N ASP A 71 1.88 3.93 -3.69
CA ASP A 71 1.95 4.55 -5.02
C ASP A 71 2.45 3.56 -6.09
N CYS A 72 2.54 4.00 -7.33
CA CYS A 72 3.15 3.25 -8.41
C CYS A 72 4.62 2.94 -8.08
N SER A 73 5.19 1.91 -8.70
CA SER A 73 6.51 1.38 -8.34
C SER A 73 7.63 2.42 -8.38
N GLN A 74 7.58 3.38 -9.32
CA GLN A 74 8.62 4.39 -9.52
C GLN A 74 8.16 5.81 -9.17
N CYS A 75 6.88 6.05 -8.96
CA CYS A 75 6.34 7.39 -8.73
C CYS A 75 7.09 8.15 -7.63
N PRO A 76 7.48 7.52 -6.51
CA PRO A 76 8.17 8.23 -5.43
C PRO A 76 9.58 8.74 -5.80
N ILE A 77 10.21 8.19 -6.85
CA ILE A 77 11.58 8.53 -7.26
C ILE A 77 11.69 9.09 -8.69
N HIS A 78 10.61 9.04 -9.46
CA HIS A 78 10.60 9.56 -10.84
C HIS A 78 10.57 11.08 -10.82
N GLU A 79 11.43 11.74 -11.63
CA GLU A 79 11.57 13.19 -11.62
C GLU A 79 10.26 13.95 -11.87
N ASP A 80 9.39 13.43 -12.75
CA ASP A 80 8.10 14.04 -13.08
C ASP A 80 6.96 13.67 -12.14
N ARG A 81 7.16 12.70 -11.22
CA ARG A 81 6.10 12.12 -10.40
C ARG A 81 6.31 12.23 -8.90
N ARG A 82 7.56 12.43 -8.44
CA ARG A 82 7.87 12.50 -7.00
C ARG A 82 7.15 13.63 -6.29
N ASP A 83 6.93 14.76 -6.97
CA ASP A 83 6.23 15.90 -6.38
C ASP A 83 4.73 15.59 -6.23
N LEU A 84 4.15 14.88 -7.20
CA LEU A 84 2.77 14.37 -7.10
C LEU A 84 2.65 13.32 -5.99
N PHE A 85 3.60 12.37 -5.89
CA PHE A 85 3.64 11.43 -4.77
C PHE A 85 3.61 12.16 -3.43
N ASN A 86 4.51 13.11 -3.24
CA ASN A 86 4.59 13.90 -2.01
C ASN A 86 3.28 14.65 -1.72
N TYR A 87 2.74 15.33 -2.72
CA TYR A 87 1.50 16.09 -2.61
C TYR A 87 0.32 15.20 -2.21
N TYR A 88 0.15 14.06 -2.89
CA TYR A 88 -0.99 13.18 -2.60
C TYR A 88 -0.82 12.39 -1.29
N VAL A 89 0.39 12.08 -0.87
CA VAL A 89 0.62 11.57 0.49
C VAL A 89 0.17 12.61 1.53
N ASP A 90 0.50 13.89 1.34
CA ASP A 90 0.15 14.94 2.28
C ASP A 90 -1.37 15.14 2.38
N ILE A 91 -2.07 15.31 1.25
CA ILE A 91 -3.51 15.54 1.27
C ILE A 91 -4.29 14.31 1.74
N HIS A 92 -3.91 13.12 1.31
CA HIS A 92 -4.61 11.90 1.72
C HIS A 92 -4.38 11.59 3.20
N SER A 93 -3.16 11.78 3.72
CA SER A 93 -2.88 11.62 5.15
C SER A 93 -3.71 12.58 6.00
N LYS A 94 -3.81 13.83 5.59
CA LYS A 94 -4.67 14.82 6.25
C LYS A 94 -6.14 14.38 6.22
N THR A 95 -6.67 14.07 5.04
CA THR A 95 -8.07 13.64 4.86
C THR A 95 -8.40 12.42 5.72
N LEU A 96 -7.52 11.42 5.75
CA LEU A 96 -7.70 10.22 6.57
C LEU A 96 -7.81 10.57 8.05
N ARG A 97 -6.90 11.39 8.60
CA ARG A 97 -6.92 11.77 10.01
C ARG A 97 -8.14 12.60 10.38
N GLU A 98 -8.56 13.51 9.51
CA GLU A 98 -9.78 14.31 9.71
C GLU A 98 -11.03 13.41 9.80
N ASN A 99 -10.96 12.20 9.28
CA ASN A 99 -12.02 11.18 9.35
C ASN A 99 -11.71 10.05 10.36
N GLY A 100 -10.73 10.23 11.25
CA GLY A 100 -10.41 9.26 12.31
C GLY A 100 -9.67 8.02 11.84
N VAL A 101 -9.08 8.05 10.65
CA VAL A 101 -8.33 6.92 10.06
C VAL A 101 -6.84 7.23 10.11
N GLU A 102 -6.04 6.33 10.69
CA GLU A 102 -4.59 6.49 10.74
C GLU A 102 -3.97 6.20 9.36
N PRO A 103 -3.22 7.14 8.76
CA PRO A 103 -2.52 6.90 7.50
C PRO A 103 -1.25 6.08 7.71
N SER A 104 -0.94 5.23 6.76
CA SER A 104 0.34 4.55 6.67
C SER A 104 0.74 4.35 5.22
N LEU A 105 2.03 4.12 4.98
CA LEU A 105 2.62 3.96 3.67
C LEU A 105 3.20 2.56 3.51
N LEU A 106 2.97 1.92 2.37
CA LEU A 106 3.61 0.69 2.00
C LEU A 106 4.67 0.99 0.94
N MET A 107 5.94 0.87 1.34
CA MET A 107 7.07 1.08 0.46
C MET A 107 7.12 0.00 -0.63
N THR A 108 7.18 0.43 -1.89
CA THR A 108 7.38 -0.47 -3.03
C THR A 108 8.81 -1.01 -3.08
N TRP A 109 9.07 -1.99 -3.92
CA TRP A 109 10.37 -2.63 -4.07
C TRP A 109 11.04 -2.22 -5.38
N ALA A 110 12.37 -2.38 -5.43
CA ALA A 110 13.16 -2.15 -6.63
C ALA A 110 12.84 -3.19 -7.72
N TYR A 111 13.02 -2.85 -8.97
CA TYR A 111 12.96 -3.80 -10.06
C TYR A 111 14.21 -4.70 -10.05
N LYS A 112 14.07 -5.94 -10.49
CA LYS A 112 15.17 -6.92 -10.53
C LYS A 112 16.40 -6.44 -11.30
N ASN A 113 16.18 -5.68 -12.36
CA ASN A 113 17.22 -5.14 -13.22
C ASN A 113 17.69 -3.73 -12.86
N VAL A 114 17.14 -3.13 -11.81
CA VAL A 114 17.49 -1.79 -11.30
C VAL A 114 17.48 -1.82 -9.76
N PRO A 115 18.31 -2.66 -9.12
CA PRO A 115 18.26 -2.84 -7.66
C PRO A 115 18.61 -1.58 -6.88
N GLU A 116 19.34 -0.65 -7.45
CA GLU A 116 19.68 0.66 -6.85
C GLU A 116 18.46 1.55 -6.60
N MET A 117 17.32 1.27 -7.20
CA MET A 117 16.06 1.97 -6.89
C MET A 117 15.72 1.94 -5.40
N ILE A 118 16.20 0.91 -4.66
CA ILE A 118 15.81 0.71 -3.26
C ILE A 118 16.21 1.89 -2.37
N ASP A 119 17.37 2.48 -2.61
CA ASP A 119 17.87 3.59 -1.80
C ASP A 119 17.00 4.84 -1.98
N GLY A 120 16.65 5.16 -3.23
CA GLY A 120 15.75 6.24 -3.55
C GLY A 120 14.34 6.03 -2.99
N LEU A 121 13.79 4.83 -3.14
CA LEU A 121 12.47 4.47 -2.61
C LEU A 121 12.46 4.57 -1.09
N SER A 122 13.49 4.04 -0.41
CA SER A 122 13.62 4.11 1.04
C SER A 122 13.65 5.55 1.53
N ALA A 123 14.47 6.40 0.89
CA ALA A 123 14.55 7.83 1.22
C ALA A 123 13.22 8.55 1.01
N ALA A 124 12.56 8.33 -0.14
CA ALA A 124 11.30 8.99 -0.48
C ALA A 124 10.16 8.62 0.50
N TYR A 125 9.97 7.32 0.75
CA TYR A 125 8.92 6.86 1.67
C TYR A 125 9.20 7.25 3.12
N THR A 126 10.46 7.21 3.57
CA THR A 126 10.84 7.64 4.93
C THR A 126 10.59 9.14 5.10
N THR A 127 10.98 9.95 4.12
CA THR A 127 10.76 11.40 4.15
C THR A 127 9.26 11.73 4.19
N ALA A 128 8.47 11.11 3.30
CA ALA A 128 7.03 11.32 3.25
C ALA A 128 6.34 10.84 4.55
N GLY A 129 6.75 9.69 5.07
CA GLY A 129 6.24 9.15 6.34
C GLY A 129 6.52 10.07 7.51
N ASN A 130 7.78 10.53 7.67
CA ASN A 130 8.15 11.44 8.75
C ASN A 130 7.40 12.78 8.66
N ARG A 131 7.28 13.35 7.46
CA ARG A 131 6.56 14.62 7.25
C ARG A 131 5.09 14.52 7.63
N ASN A 132 4.49 13.35 7.40
CA ASN A 132 3.07 13.11 7.65
C ASN A 132 2.81 12.32 8.96
N GLU A 133 3.83 12.08 9.79
CA GLU A 133 3.72 11.24 11.00
C GLU A 133 3.09 9.86 10.69
N ALA A 134 3.25 9.38 9.46
CA ALA A 134 2.66 8.14 8.99
C ALA A 134 3.66 6.98 9.10
N MET A 135 3.19 5.86 9.61
CA MET A 135 3.99 4.63 9.66
C MET A 135 4.36 4.18 8.25
N VAL A 136 5.62 3.80 8.05
CA VAL A 136 6.08 3.20 6.80
C VAL A 136 6.32 1.71 6.99
N PHE A 137 5.64 0.88 6.21
CA PHE A 137 5.93 -0.54 6.08
C PHE A 137 7.07 -0.72 5.07
N PRO A 138 8.30 -1.09 5.50
CA PRO A 138 9.48 -1.12 4.64
C PRO A 138 9.52 -2.41 3.78
N VAL A 139 8.46 -2.68 3.04
CA VAL A 139 8.29 -3.92 2.27
C VAL A 139 9.37 -4.06 1.20
N GLY A 140 9.80 -2.97 0.57
CA GLY A 140 10.88 -2.99 -0.41
C GLY A 140 12.21 -3.47 0.17
N ILE A 141 12.54 -3.03 1.40
CA ILE A 141 13.75 -3.49 2.10
C ILE A 141 13.63 -4.97 2.47
N ALA A 142 12.49 -5.37 3.02
CA ALA A 142 12.24 -6.77 3.36
C ALA A 142 12.31 -7.68 2.11
N PHE A 143 11.82 -7.19 0.97
CA PHE A 143 11.91 -7.89 -0.31
C PHE A 143 13.37 -8.07 -0.76
N GLN A 144 14.19 -7.01 -0.67
CA GLN A 144 15.62 -7.09 -1.00
C GLN A 144 16.39 -8.05 -0.06
N MET A 145 16.04 -8.05 1.22
CA MET A 145 16.65 -8.99 2.18
C MET A 145 16.27 -10.43 1.84
N ALA A 146 15.00 -10.69 1.57
CA ALA A 146 14.54 -12.02 1.18
C ALA A 146 15.20 -12.53 -0.12
N GLU A 147 15.40 -11.64 -1.11
CA GLU A 147 16.11 -11.99 -2.35
C GLU A 147 17.57 -12.42 -2.11
N LYS A 148 18.24 -11.78 -1.16
CA LYS A 148 19.62 -12.11 -0.79
C LYS A 148 19.73 -13.41 0.03
N GLU A 149 18.74 -13.71 0.85
CA GLU A 149 18.76 -14.85 1.75
C GLU A 149 18.17 -16.12 1.15
N ILE A 150 17.25 -16.00 0.20
CA ILE A 150 16.51 -17.13 -0.39
C ILE A 150 16.89 -17.25 -1.86
N SER A 151 18.04 -17.90 -2.12
CA SER A 151 18.59 -18.06 -3.49
C SER A 151 17.73 -18.89 -4.44
N ASP A 152 16.88 -19.76 -3.92
CA ASP A 152 16.15 -20.76 -4.69
C ASP A 152 14.75 -20.30 -5.15
N ILE A 153 14.34 -19.11 -4.77
CA ILE A 153 13.03 -18.56 -5.10
C ILE A 153 13.19 -17.24 -5.85
N ASP A 154 12.71 -17.20 -7.09
CA ASP A 154 12.57 -15.93 -7.81
C ASP A 154 11.33 -15.19 -7.30
N LEU A 155 11.54 -14.10 -6.60
CA LEU A 155 10.47 -13.27 -6.03
C LEU A 155 9.81 -12.35 -7.06
N TYR A 156 10.42 -12.21 -8.23
CA TYR A 156 9.94 -11.33 -9.28
C TYR A 156 9.02 -12.07 -10.25
N THR A 157 8.13 -11.30 -10.86
CA THR A 157 7.31 -11.75 -11.97
C THR A 157 8.13 -11.75 -13.29
N LYS A 158 7.57 -12.28 -14.37
CA LYS A 158 8.24 -12.36 -15.67
C LYS A 158 8.68 -11.00 -16.24
N ASP A 159 7.99 -9.94 -15.85
CA ASP A 159 8.32 -8.55 -16.21
C ASP A 159 9.35 -7.89 -15.27
N LYS A 160 9.95 -8.68 -14.38
CA LYS A 160 11.00 -8.26 -13.42
C LYS A 160 10.55 -7.21 -12.40
N ARG A 161 9.26 -7.17 -12.13
CA ARG A 161 8.62 -6.26 -11.16
C ARG A 161 8.07 -7.00 -9.96
#